data_8cce0c5834cdddfabe3b8ce1a0d448a7
#
_entry.id   8cce0c5834cdddfabe3b8ce1a0d448a7
#
_cell.length_a   1.000
_cell.length_b   1.000
_cell.length_c   1.000
_cell.angle_alpha   90.00
_cell.angle_beta   90.00
_cell.angle_gamma   90.00
#
_symmetry.space_group_name_H-M   'P 1'
#
loop_
_entity.id
_entity.type
_entity.pdbx_description
1 polymer ?
#
loop_
_entity_poly.entity_id
_entity_poly.type
_entity_poly.pdbx_seq_one_letter_code
_entity_poly.pdbx_strand_id
1 'polypeptide(L)'
;VRTTNGFEFADAQRAGQTGDAEGTRKLKARTETQEIQSYVFGGEHMLGLWTLSGQAGYSKSSEDSPEHIAGATFVGNDDFSDAGFHDRDKPRPIIGSSFYDNSNFTLDKVDREKQYTQDTEKNVRLDLARDYDFKGYASQFKFGGKVSRRDKSNDLEVWKYEDFDDLGFSDEQLNLTRFQKGNIDYRLSRFGSGISPGAIKGLVSGLNAADAYDQAESSANDFKINEDINAGYFMNTLDVDKWRFIAGLRYEGTEMDAKGTGVRDGAFESSDTRRRYHHWLPGLHARYQLDKSTQLRAAWTKTVVRPTFGQLAPGFVIDDDEATFGNPNLKPLESSNLDLGIEHFMGRAGTVSAFVFYKDIQNFVYNTDLAGTGQWANFSEANTYANGDKAKLYGLELAYSQKLDWLPSPWNGLLLGANATLSRSDASINGFDQNTGINRKRDIDLPSQSKTVGNVMLGWENDKLSLRLSANYKSAYLYELAAIGDKDHDQYVDAQTFVDFSARYSLTKNLKVSFEAQNLTDQPYFVYSGHRAYNGQYEEYGPTYKVGLTFTHF
;
A
#
# COMPACT_ATOMS: atom_id res chain seq x y z
N VAL A 1 -0.36 -21.33 -0.02
CA VAL A 1 0.77 -22.08 -0.56
C VAL A 1 1.07 -21.59 -1.95
N ARG A 2 2.30 -21.17 -2.21
CA ARG A 2 2.79 -20.70 -3.51
C ARG A 2 4.01 -21.53 -3.90
N THR A 3 4.06 -22.00 -5.15
CA THR A 3 5.26 -22.58 -5.77
C THR A 3 5.69 -21.65 -6.90
N THR A 4 6.98 -21.41 -7.05
CA THR A 4 7.56 -20.57 -8.12
C THR A 4 8.67 -21.33 -8.83
N ASN A 5 8.80 -21.10 -10.14
CA ASN A 5 9.95 -21.49 -10.94
C ASN A 5 10.78 -20.22 -11.18
N GLY A 6 12.08 -20.30 -11.04
CA GLY A 6 13.01 -19.21 -11.31
C GLY A 6 14.05 -19.64 -12.34
N PHE A 7 14.55 -18.66 -13.10
CA PHE A 7 15.65 -18.81 -14.04
C PHE A 7 16.58 -17.62 -13.85
N GLU A 8 17.83 -17.90 -13.57
CA GLU A 8 18.88 -16.90 -13.49
C GLU A 8 19.84 -17.11 -14.67
N PHE A 9 19.96 -16.09 -15.51
CA PHE A 9 20.78 -16.13 -16.72
C PHE A 9 22.13 -15.48 -16.44
N ALA A 10 23.21 -16.10 -16.90
CA ALA A 10 24.54 -15.50 -16.82
C ALA A 10 24.63 -14.19 -17.60
N ASP A 11 23.87 -14.06 -18.70
CA ASP A 11 23.79 -12.86 -19.53
C ASP A 11 22.34 -12.41 -19.75
N ALA A 12 22.14 -11.10 -19.92
CA ALA A 12 20.82 -10.52 -20.18
C ALA A 12 20.16 -11.11 -21.43
N GLN A 13 18.96 -11.63 -21.29
CA GLN A 13 18.19 -12.28 -22.35
C GLN A 13 17.14 -11.31 -22.96
N ARG A 14 16.97 -11.37 -24.28
CA ARG A 14 15.88 -10.70 -25.00
C ARG A 14 14.77 -11.69 -25.34
N ALA A 15 13.56 -11.22 -25.44
CA ALA A 15 12.44 -12.05 -25.88
C ALA A 15 12.75 -12.80 -27.20
N GLY A 16 12.60 -14.12 -27.18
CA GLY A 16 12.92 -15.00 -28.30
C GLY A 16 14.40 -15.47 -28.40
N GLN A 17 15.25 -15.03 -27.50
CA GLN A 17 16.60 -15.56 -27.33
C GLN A 17 16.62 -16.63 -26.23
N THR A 18 17.55 -17.55 -26.33
CA THR A 18 17.80 -18.59 -25.32
C THR A 18 19.27 -18.61 -24.98
N GLY A 19 19.57 -19.07 -23.76
CA GLY A 19 20.92 -19.25 -23.21
C GLY A 19 20.89 -20.24 -22.07
N ASP A 20 22.04 -20.45 -21.45
CA ASP A 20 22.15 -21.28 -20.26
C ASP A 20 21.62 -20.48 -19.05
N ALA A 21 20.87 -21.15 -18.19
CA ALA A 21 20.30 -20.56 -16.98
C ALA A 21 20.33 -21.55 -15.83
N GLU A 22 20.69 -21.05 -14.66
CA GLU A 22 20.42 -21.75 -13.41
C GLU A 22 18.91 -21.81 -13.18
N GLY A 23 18.41 -22.99 -12.87
CA GLY A 23 17.00 -23.22 -12.62
C GLY A 23 16.70 -23.38 -11.14
N THR A 24 15.68 -22.70 -10.63
CA THR A 24 15.24 -22.85 -9.25
C THR A 24 13.75 -23.19 -9.16
N ARG A 25 13.37 -23.93 -8.11
CA ARG A 25 11.98 -24.19 -7.76
C ARG A 25 11.79 -23.90 -6.28
N LYS A 26 10.89 -22.97 -5.95
CA LYS A 26 10.72 -22.48 -4.58
C LYS A 26 9.31 -22.71 -4.07
N LEU A 27 9.19 -23.05 -2.78
CA LEU A 27 7.93 -23.15 -2.06
C LEU A 27 7.84 -22.05 -1.00
N LYS A 28 6.70 -21.35 -0.94
CA LYS A 28 6.25 -20.58 0.23
C LYS A 28 4.94 -21.16 0.74
N ALA A 29 4.83 -21.39 2.05
CA ALA A 29 3.61 -21.95 2.64
C ALA A 29 3.33 -21.28 3.98
N ARG A 30 2.48 -20.27 3.95
CA ARG A 30 2.13 -19.41 5.09
C ARG A 30 0.63 -19.46 5.39
N THR A 31 0.30 -19.34 6.67
CA THR A 31 -1.05 -19.03 7.15
C THR A 31 -0.95 -17.77 7.98
N GLU A 32 -1.77 -16.78 7.69
CA GLU A 32 -1.88 -15.53 8.42
C GLU A 32 -3.25 -15.42 9.03
N THR A 33 -3.30 -14.94 10.27
CA THR A 33 -4.53 -14.59 10.95
C THR A 33 -4.49 -13.11 11.28
N GLN A 34 -5.40 -12.35 10.68
CA GLN A 34 -5.53 -10.91 10.95
C GLN A 34 -6.75 -10.68 11.82
N GLU A 35 -6.57 -9.93 12.90
CA GLU A 35 -7.64 -9.55 13.80
C GLU A 35 -7.69 -8.03 13.96
N ILE A 36 -8.90 -7.46 13.86
CA ILE A 36 -9.16 -6.04 14.10
C ILE A 36 -10.26 -5.91 15.15
N GLN A 37 -9.95 -5.23 16.24
CA GLN A 37 -10.91 -4.85 17.28
C GLN A 37 -11.02 -3.34 17.30
N SER A 38 -12.24 -2.80 17.35
CA SER A 38 -12.48 -1.37 17.44
C SER A 38 -13.69 -1.10 18.34
N TYR A 39 -13.48 -0.29 19.36
CA TYR A 39 -14.51 0.12 20.29
C TYR A 39 -14.51 1.64 20.36
N VAL A 40 -15.66 2.23 20.15
CA VAL A 40 -15.87 3.69 20.22
C VAL A 40 -17.06 3.96 21.13
N PHE A 41 -16.84 4.80 22.11
CA PHE A 41 -17.89 5.33 22.97
C PHE A 41 -17.90 6.84 22.87
N GLY A 42 -19.07 7.44 22.65
CA GLY A 42 -19.18 8.88 22.54
C GLY A 42 -20.58 9.38 22.78
N GLY A 43 -20.68 10.67 22.99
CA GLY A 43 -21.95 11.33 23.23
C GLY A 43 -21.87 12.83 22.97
N GLU A 44 -23.05 13.43 22.83
CA GLU A 44 -23.24 14.85 22.67
C GLU A 44 -24.31 15.33 23.64
N HIS A 45 -24.08 16.48 24.26
CA HIS A 45 -25.00 17.09 25.19
C HIS A 45 -25.16 18.60 24.92
N MET A 46 -26.39 19.04 24.77
CA MET A 46 -26.74 20.45 24.51
C MET A 46 -27.07 21.16 25.82
N LEU A 47 -26.36 22.24 26.12
CA LEU A 47 -26.51 23.11 27.29
C LEU A 47 -26.83 24.56 26.84
N GLY A 48 -28.07 24.81 26.49
CA GLY A 48 -28.48 26.08 25.92
C GLY A 48 -27.84 26.34 24.56
N LEU A 49 -26.99 27.37 24.45
CA LEU A 49 -26.25 27.70 23.21
C LEU A 49 -24.92 26.89 23.09
N TRP A 50 -24.62 26.08 24.07
CA TRP A 50 -23.40 25.28 24.07
C TRP A 50 -23.70 23.83 23.70
N THR A 51 -22.82 23.22 22.92
CA THR A 51 -22.81 21.78 22.62
C THR A 51 -21.49 21.18 23.06
N LEU A 52 -21.56 20.28 24.05
CA LEU A 52 -20.42 19.47 24.49
C LEU A 52 -20.48 18.12 23.81
N SER A 53 -19.42 17.73 23.11
CA SER A 53 -19.28 16.40 22.53
C SER A 53 -17.97 15.74 22.99
N GLY A 54 -18.05 14.43 23.27
CA GLY A 54 -16.91 13.66 23.72
C GLY A 54 -16.88 12.28 23.07
N GLN A 55 -15.67 11.76 22.86
CA GLN A 55 -15.45 10.44 22.28
C GLN A 55 -14.20 9.81 22.90
N ALA A 56 -14.31 8.54 23.25
CA ALA A 56 -13.19 7.68 23.60
C ALA A 56 -13.13 6.50 22.62
N GLY A 57 -11.95 6.18 22.13
CA GLY A 57 -11.71 5.09 21.19
C GLY A 57 -10.60 4.18 21.66
N TYR A 58 -10.77 2.90 21.42
CA TYR A 58 -9.75 1.86 21.51
C TYR A 58 -9.77 1.06 20.22
N SER A 59 -8.62 0.88 19.59
CA SER A 59 -8.46 -0.04 18.48
C SER A 59 -7.20 -0.88 18.66
N LYS A 60 -7.31 -2.15 18.25
CA LYS A 60 -6.19 -3.08 18.16
C LYS A 60 -6.28 -3.78 16.82
N SER A 61 -5.18 -3.81 16.08
CA SER A 61 -4.99 -4.70 14.95
C SER A 61 -3.79 -5.60 15.21
N SER A 62 -3.89 -6.85 14.83
CA SER A 62 -2.78 -7.80 14.92
C SER A 62 -2.76 -8.70 13.70
N GLU A 63 -1.56 -9.13 13.32
CA GLU A 63 -1.30 -10.18 12.36
C GLU A 63 -0.44 -11.23 13.02
N ASP A 64 -0.93 -12.46 13.04
CA ASP A 64 -0.24 -13.64 13.54
C ASP A 64 0.05 -14.58 12.37
N SER A 65 1.32 -14.74 12.07
CA SER A 65 1.84 -15.73 11.14
C SER A 65 2.60 -16.77 11.94
N PRO A 66 1.90 -17.84 12.40
CA PRO A 66 2.55 -18.89 13.15
C PRO A 66 3.61 -19.56 12.28
N GLU A 67 4.50 -20.31 12.90
CA GLU A 67 5.62 -20.95 12.24
C GLU A 67 5.27 -21.55 10.87
N HIS A 68 5.91 -21.05 9.82
CA HIS A 68 5.62 -21.35 8.44
C HIS A 68 6.90 -21.50 7.59
N ILE A 69 6.75 -22.00 6.36
CA ILE A 69 7.85 -22.05 5.39
C ILE A 69 7.83 -20.71 4.64
N ALA A 70 8.82 -19.86 4.93
CA ALA A 70 9.05 -18.61 4.22
C ALA A 70 9.72 -18.85 2.86
N GLY A 71 10.59 -19.85 2.79
CA GLY A 71 11.24 -20.33 1.58
C GLY A 71 11.66 -21.78 1.70
N ALA A 72 11.45 -22.60 0.68
CA ALA A 72 12.18 -23.84 0.47
C ALA A 72 12.66 -23.85 -0.97
N THR A 73 13.95 -23.74 -1.18
CA THR A 73 14.57 -23.55 -2.49
C THR A 73 15.22 -24.85 -2.93
N PHE A 74 14.87 -25.29 -4.14
CA PHE A 74 15.52 -26.38 -4.86
C PHE A 74 16.26 -25.77 -6.04
N VAL A 75 17.51 -26.10 -6.20
CA VAL A 75 18.41 -25.64 -7.26
C VAL A 75 18.62 -26.77 -8.27
N GLY A 76 18.76 -26.41 -9.55
CA GLY A 76 19.10 -27.38 -10.60
C GLY A 76 20.48 -27.96 -10.39
N ASN A 77 20.62 -29.26 -10.57
CA ASN A 77 21.91 -29.97 -10.42
C ASN A 77 22.92 -29.54 -11.50
N ASP A 78 22.40 -29.05 -12.64
CA ASP A 78 23.15 -28.50 -13.78
C ASP A 78 22.38 -27.33 -14.36
N ASP A 79 23.05 -26.48 -15.12
CA ASP A 79 22.41 -25.40 -15.89
C ASP A 79 21.49 -25.98 -16.96
N PHE A 80 20.36 -25.27 -17.17
CA PHE A 80 19.41 -25.61 -18.22
C PHE A 80 19.77 -24.84 -19.50
N SER A 81 20.23 -25.57 -20.51
CA SER A 81 20.49 -25.01 -21.82
C SER A 81 19.17 -24.63 -22.53
N ASP A 82 19.26 -23.69 -23.48
CA ASP A 82 18.12 -23.24 -24.26
C ASP A 82 16.96 -22.65 -23.41
N ALA A 83 17.26 -22.11 -22.23
CA ALA A 83 16.31 -21.38 -21.41
C ALA A 83 16.13 -19.95 -21.94
N GLY A 84 14.89 -19.45 -21.94
CA GLY A 84 14.57 -18.11 -22.41
C GLY A 84 13.09 -17.78 -22.22
N PHE A 85 12.62 -16.75 -22.89
CA PHE A 85 11.20 -16.40 -22.89
C PHE A 85 10.78 -15.79 -24.22
N HIS A 86 9.49 -15.87 -24.53
CA HIS A 86 8.85 -15.16 -25.63
C HIS A 86 7.66 -14.39 -25.09
N ASP A 87 7.24 -13.35 -25.84
CA ASP A 87 6.25 -12.37 -25.42
C ASP A 87 6.79 -11.41 -24.34
N ARG A 88 6.72 -10.12 -24.62
CA ARG A 88 7.25 -9.08 -23.72
C ARG A 88 6.30 -8.71 -22.60
N ASP A 89 5.01 -8.65 -22.92
CA ASP A 89 3.99 -8.21 -21.97
C ASP A 89 3.61 -9.37 -21.03
N LYS A 90 3.60 -10.59 -21.57
CA LYS A 90 3.20 -11.81 -20.88
C LYS A 90 4.27 -12.88 -21.06
N PRO A 91 5.42 -12.76 -20.37
CA PRO A 91 6.55 -13.63 -20.60
C PRO A 91 6.19 -15.09 -20.42
N ARG A 92 6.36 -15.86 -21.47
CA ARG A 92 6.16 -17.31 -21.45
C ARG A 92 7.53 -17.97 -21.56
N PRO A 93 7.90 -18.85 -20.62
CA PRO A 93 9.20 -19.48 -20.65
C PRO A 93 9.35 -20.37 -21.90
N ILE A 94 10.54 -20.30 -22.49
CA ILE A 94 11.11 -21.25 -23.43
C ILE A 94 12.05 -22.11 -22.61
N ILE A 95 11.74 -23.39 -22.42
CA ILE A 95 12.60 -24.25 -21.61
C ILE A 95 12.43 -25.73 -21.98
N GLY A 96 13.53 -26.47 -21.94
CA GLY A 96 13.58 -27.89 -22.23
C GLY A 96 12.78 -28.76 -21.25
N SER A 97 12.48 -29.98 -21.66
CA SER A 97 11.74 -30.94 -20.83
C SER A 97 12.48 -31.35 -19.55
N SER A 98 13.81 -31.24 -19.52
CA SER A 98 14.66 -31.50 -18.37
C SER A 98 14.33 -30.68 -17.14
N PHE A 99 13.92 -29.42 -17.34
CA PHE A 99 13.45 -28.54 -16.25
C PHE A 99 12.22 -29.08 -15.51
N TYR A 100 11.38 -29.85 -16.19
CA TYR A 100 10.17 -30.43 -15.61
C TYR A 100 10.41 -31.84 -15.02
N ASP A 101 11.62 -32.34 -15.09
CA ASP A 101 12.05 -33.56 -14.40
C ASP A 101 12.55 -33.20 -13.00
N ASN A 102 11.77 -33.57 -12.00
CA ASN A 102 12.10 -33.25 -10.61
C ASN A 102 13.40 -33.88 -10.11
N SER A 103 13.91 -34.94 -10.79
CA SER A 103 15.20 -35.57 -10.44
C SER A 103 16.39 -34.64 -10.68
N ASN A 104 16.22 -33.58 -11.47
CA ASN A 104 17.28 -32.61 -11.77
C ASN A 104 17.38 -31.49 -10.72
N PHE A 105 16.67 -31.57 -9.58
CA PHE A 105 16.68 -30.54 -8.56
C PHE A 105 16.97 -31.12 -7.18
N THR A 106 17.84 -30.45 -6.44
CA THR A 106 18.21 -30.77 -5.06
C THR A 106 17.84 -29.64 -4.13
N LEU A 107 17.36 -29.93 -2.92
CA LEU A 107 17.04 -28.95 -1.89
C LEU A 107 18.32 -28.27 -1.42
N ASP A 108 18.39 -26.98 -1.59
CA ASP A 108 19.48 -26.10 -1.18
C ASP A 108 19.24 -25.55 0.22
N LYS A 109 18.08 -24.91 0.45
CA LYS A 109 17.75 -24.30 1.74
C LYS A 109 16.28 -24.33 2.09
N VAL A 110 16.00 -24.21 3.40
CA VAL A 110 14.66 -24.01 3.96
C VAL A 110 14.69 -22.89 4.98
N ASP A 111 13.96 -21.81 4.69
CA ASP A 111 13.73 -20.71 5.60
C ASP A 111 12.38 -20.91 6.29
N ARG A 112 12.35 -20.85 7.62
CA ARG A 112 11.13 -20.86 8.42
C ARG A 112 11.05 -19.58 9.23
N GLU A 113 9.85 -19.04 9.32
CA GLU A 113 9.57 -17.82 10.07
C GLU A 113 8.36 -17.99 10.97
N LYS A 114 8.34 -17.21 12.04
CA LYS A 114 7.18 -16.96 12.89
C LYS A 114 7.12 -15.46 13.12
N GLN A 115 5.99 -14.83 12.84
CA GLN A 115 5.86 -13.39 12.99
C GLN A 115 4.59 -13.02 13.75
N TYR A 116 4.71 -12.08 14.66
CA TYR A 116 3.59 -11.44 15.32
C TYR A 116 3.73 -9.92 15.27
N THR A 117 2.78 -9.27 14.59
CA THR A 117 2.73 -7.81 14.51
C THR A 117 1.47 -7.32 15.21
N GLN A 118 1.60 -6.27 16.02
CA GLN A 118 0.48 -5.65 16.73
C GLN A 118 0.55 -4.13 16.67
N ASP A 119 -0.60 -3.50 16.54
CA ASP A 119 -0.79 -2.06 16.57
C ASP A 119 -2.00 -1.72 17.44
N THR A 120 -1.82 -0.92 18.49
CA THR A 120 -2.87 -0.55 19.43
C THR A 120 -2.96 0.97 19.53
N GLU A 121 -4.15 1.54 19.34
CA GLU A 121 -4.39 2.97 19.55
C GLU A 121 -5.47 3.17 20.63
N LYS A 122 -5.22 4.10 21.56
CA LYS A 122 -6.16 4.63 22.54
C LYS A 122 -6.27 6.12 22.33
N ASN A 123 -7.50 6.63 22.22
CA ASN A 123 -7.69 8.05 22.06
C ASN A 123 -8.90 8.58 22.83
N VAL A 124 -8.80 9.85 23.21
CA VAL A 124 -9.90 10.62 23.81
C VAL A 124 -9.96 11.98 23.14
N ARG A 125 -11.17 12.42 22.79
CA ARG A 125 -11.46 13.71 22.23
C ARG A 125 -12.59 14.39 22.99
N LEU A 126 -12.44 15.68 23.25
CA LEU A 126 -13.48 16.55 23.81
C LEU A 126 -13.59 17.82 22.99
N ASP A 127 -14.81 18.18 22.63
CA ASP A 127 -15.12 19.38 21.85
C ASP A 127 -16.21 20.19 22.56
N LEU A 128 -16.08 21.51 22.51
CA LEU A 128 -17.09 22.44 22.98
C LEU A 128 -17.39 23.44 21.85
N ALA A 129 -18.65 23.51 21.45
CA ALA A 129 -19.14 24.45 20.46
C ALA A 129 -20.15 25.42 21.08
N ARG A 130 -20.20 26.64 20.58
CA ARG A 130 -21.18 27.63 20.97
C ARG A 130 -21.72 28.37 19.75
N ASP A 131 -23.02 28.32 19.61
CA ASP A 131 -23.73 29.17 18.65
C ASP A 131 -23.88 30.57 19.20
N TYR A 132 -23.68 31.58 18.35
CA TYR A 132 -23.80 32.96 18.69
C TYR A 132 -24.24 33.81 17.48
N ASP A 133 -24.78 34.99 17.74
CA ASP A 133 -25.07 35.97 16.72
C ASP A 133 -23.92 36.98 16.60
N PHE A 134 -23.44 37.20 15.38
CA PHE A 134 -22.45 38.21 15.07
C PHE A 134 -23.09 39.29 14.18
N LYS A 135 -23.58 40.34 14.76
CA LYS A 135 -24.23 41.47 14.05
C LYS A 135 -25.43 41.04 13.15
N GLY A 136 -26.24 40.11 13.63
CA GLY A 136 -27.36 39.54 12.89
C GLY A 136 -27.01 38.31 12.02
N TYR A 137 -25.77 37.83 12.05
CA TYR A 137 -25.31 36.67 11.30
C TYR A 137 -25.08 35.47 12.19
N ALA A 138 -25.58 34.30 11.76
CA ALA A 138 -25.40 33.06 12.47
C ALA A 138 -23.91 32.64 12.48
N SER A 139 -23.41 32.37 13.66
CA SER A 139 -22.00 32.02 13.88
C SER A 139 -21.86 30.91 14.89
N GLN A 140 -20.82 30.10 14.75
CA GLN A 140 -20.46 29.06 15.72
C GLN A 140 -18.97 29.13 15.99
N PHE A 141 -18.63 29.23 17.26
CA PHE A 141 -17.28 29.05 17.73
C PHE A 141 -17.11 27.62 18.28
N LYS A 142 -16.04 26.93 17.90
CA LYS A 142 -15.74 25.56 18.36
C LYS A 142 -14.27 25.42 18.74
N PHE A 143 -14.00 24.78 19.86
CA PHE A 143 -12.66 24.41 20.27
C PHE A 143 -12.67 23.02 20.92
N GLY A 144 -11.52 22.36 20.89
CA GLY A 144 -11.42 21.02 21.46
C GLY A 144 -9.99 20.52 21.53
N GLY A 145 -9.87 19.34 22.12
CA GLY A 145 -8.60 18.65 22.24
C GLY A 145 -8.71 17.15 21.96
N LYS A 146 -7.65 16.56 21.49
CA LYS A 146 -7.48 15.11 21.31
C LYS A 146 -6.17 14.65 21.91
N VAL A 147 -6.20 13.55 22.62
CA VAL A 147 -5.01 12.79 23.04
C VAL A 147 -5.08 11.43 22.39
N SER A 148 -4.03 11.00 21.73
CA SER A 148 -3.89 9.69 21.11
C SER A 148 -2.58 9.06 21.57
N ARG A 149 -2.62 7.78 21.91
CA ARG A 149 -1.49 6.95 22.31
C ARG A 149 -1.50 5.71 21.44
N ARG A 150 -0.44 5.48 20.69
CA ARG A 150 -0.32 4.39 19.74
C ARG A 150 0.97 3.61 19.98
N ASP A 151 0.83 2.30 20.08
CA ASP A 151 1.90 1.35 20.27
C ASP A 151 1.92 0.36 19.11
N LYS A 152 3.05 0.26 18.40
CA LYS A 152 3.29 -0.71 17.34
C LYS A 152 4.48 -1.58 17.73
N SER A 153 4.34 -2.90 17.57
CA SER A 153 5.44 -3.86 17.72
C SER A 153 5.44 -4.87 16.58
N ASN A 154 6.63 -5.33 16.24
CA ASN A 154 6.90 -6.47 15.39
C ASN A 154 7.85 -7.40 16.13
N ASP A 155 7.60 -8.68 16.04
CA ASP A 155 8.37 -9.78 16.64
C ASP A 155 8.50 -10.84 15.55
N LEU A 156 9.73 -11.07 15.05
CA LEU A 156 10.05 -12.00 13.96
C LEU A 156 11.11 -13.00 14.43
N GLU A 157 10.81 -14.26 14.30
CA GLU A 157 11.73 -15.35 14.55
C GLU A 157 12.05 -16.07 13.24
N VAL A 158 13.33 -16.21 12.92
CA VAL A 158 13.84 -16.79 11.67
C VAL A 158 14.71 -18.02 11.95
N TRP A 159 14.51 -19.06 11.17
CA TRP A 159 15.36 -20.25 11.15
C TRP A 159 15.78 -20.56 9.72
N LYS A 160 17.09 -20.69 9.48
CA LYS A 160 17.69 -21.04 8.20
C LYS A 160 18.29 -22.44 8.30
N TYR A 161 17.82 -23.33 7.47
CA TYR A 161 18.35 -24.68 7.33
C TYR A 161 19.06 -24.75 5.97
N GLU A 162 20.35 -24.79 6.01
CA GLU A 162 21.27 -24.81 4.87
C GLU A 162 22.30 -25.92 5.08
N ASP A 163 23.23 -26.16 4.15
CA ASP A 163 24.33 -27.11 4.26
C ASP A 163 23.88 -28.51 4.70
N PHE A 164 22.84 -29.03 4.06
CA PHE A 164 22.20 -30.29 4.43
C PHE A 164 23.14 -31.51 4.34
N ASP A 165 24.19 -31.47 3.52
CA ASP A 165 25.23 -32.45 3.42
C ASP A 165 26.07 -32.54 4.70
N ASP A 166 26.40 -31.42 5.34
CA ASP A 166 27.05 -31.37 6.65
C ASP A 166 26.15 -31.95 7.76
N LEU A 167 24.81 -31.87 7.57
CA LEU A 167 23.83 -32.50 8.43
C LEU A 167 23.63 -33.99 8.15
N GLY A 168 24.38 -34.57 7.19
CA GLY A 168 24.40 -35.99 6.86
C GLY A 168 23.33 -36.44 5.87
N PHE A 169 22.72 -35.53 5.14
CA PHE A 169 21.78 -35.86 4.06
C PHE A 169 22.54 -36.08 2.73
N SER A 170 22.10 -37.06 1.96
CA SER A 170 22.58 -37.25 0.60
C SER A 170 21.68 -36.50 -0.41
N ASP A 171 22.23 -36.19 -1.59
CA ASP A 171 21.46 -35.56 -2.71
C ASP A 171 20.21 -36.38 -3.05
N GLU A 172 20.26 -37.71 -2.95
CA GLU A 172 19.10 -38.56 -3.17
C GLU A 172 18.00 -38.30 -2.14
N GLN A 173 18.35 -38.00 -0.89
CA GLN A 173 17.40 -37.69 0.18
C GLN A 173 16.81 -36.28 0.01
N LEU A 174 17.56 -35.36 -0.58
CA LEU A 174 17.22 -33.97 -0.81
C LEU A 174 16.56 -33.72 -2.19
N ASN A 175 16.52 -34.76 -3.04
CA ASN A 175 15.99 -34.66 -4.39
C ASN A 175 14.51 -34.31 -4.40
N LEU A 176 14.09 -33.38 -5.28
CA LEU A 176 12.72 -32.83 -5.37
C LEU A 176 11.67 -33.92 -5.61
N THR A 177 12.04 -35.07 -6.17
CA THR A 177 11.12 -36.22 -6.34
C THR A 177 10.49 -36.68 -5.03
N ARG A 178 11.17 -36.49 -3.90
CA ARG A 178 10.67 -36.84 -2.56
C ARG A 178 9.70 -35.80 -1.98
N PHE A 179 9.71 -34.58 -2.51
CA PHE A 179 8.94 -33.45 -2.01
C PHE A 179 7.83 -33.01 -2.97
N GLN A 180 7.68 -33.68 -4.09
CA GLN A 180 6.71 -33.34 -5.12
C GLN A 180 5.27 -33.52 -4.63
N LYS A 181 4.39 -32.67 -5.14
CA LYS A 181 2.94 -32.74 -4.97
C LYS A 181 2.30 -32.46 -6.32
N GLY A 182 1.37 -33.22 -6.77
CA GLY A 182 0.63 -33.13 -8.03
C GLY A 182 0.96 -31.94 -8.96
N ASN A 183 0.71 -32.05 -10.23
CA ASN A 183 0.99 -30.98 -11.20
C ASN A 183 0.15 -29.74 -10.91
N ILE A 184 0.76 -28.57 -11.11
CA ILE A 184 0.09 -27.27 -11.01
C ILE A 184 -0.53 -26.94 -12.37
N ASP A 185 -1.82 -26.66 -12.37
CA ASP A 185 -2.51 -26.11 -13.54
C ASP A 185 -2.19 -24.60 -13.63
N TYR A 186 -1.39 -24.24 -14.64
CA TYR A 186 -0.93 -22.87 -14.87
C TYR A 186 -1.26 -22.41 -16.27
N ARG A 187 -2.12 -21.38 -16.39
CA ARG A 187 -2.67 -20.96 -17.67
C ARG A 187 -1.67 -20.39 -18.67
N LEU A 188 -0.52 -19.90 -18.21
CA LEU A 188 0.46 -19.23 -19.08
C LEU A 188 1.40 -20.21 -19.79
N SER A 189 1.72 -21.36 -19.16
CA SER A 189 2.65 -22.35 -19.70
C SER A 189 2.58 -23.64 -18.90
N ARG A 190 3.37 -24.65 -19.29
CA ARG A 190 3.64 -25.81 -18.44
C ARG A 190 4.37 -25.35 -17.19
N PHE A 191 3.91 -25.75 -15.99
CA PHE A 191 4.51 -25.38 -14.72
C PHE A 191 5.32 -26.54 -14.10
N GLY A 192 4.82 -27.76 -14.18
CA GLY A 192 5.36 -28.94 -13.54
C GLY A 192 4.64 -29.27 -12.22
N SER A 193 5.29 -30.04 -11.37
CA SER A 193 4.76 -30.44 -10.07
C SER A 193 4.81 -29.29 -9.05
N GLY A 194 3.87 -29.28 -8.12
CA GLY A 194 3.98 -28.49 -6.89
C GLY A 194 4.96 -29.13 -5.92
N ILE A 195 5.32 -28.39 -4.87
CA ILE A 195 6.15 -28.85 -3.74
C ILE A 195 5.25 -29.06 -2.52
N SER A 196 5.47 -30.14 -1.77
CA SER A 196 4.67 -30.50 -0.59
C SER A 196 5.15 -29.77 0.66
N PRO A 197 4.36 -28.84 1.24
CA PRO A 197 4.72 -28.22 2.52
C PRO A 197 4.90 -29.24 3.65
N GLY A 198 4.11 -30.33 3.64
CA GLY A 198 4.18 -31.37 4.66
C GLY A 198 5.49 -32.17 4.59
N ALA A 199 6.00 -32.44 3.39
CA ALA A 199 7.27 -33.14 3.22
C ALA A 199 8.46 -32.27 3.69
N ILE A 200 8.45 -30.95 3.36
CA ILE A 200 9.46 -30.00 3.84
C ILE A 200 9.41 -29.88 5.37
N LYS A 201 8.21 -29.69 5.96
CA LYS A 201 8.07 -29.66 7.42
C LYS A 201 8.55 -30.95 8.09
N GLY A 202 8.28 -32.11 7.46
CA GLY A 202 8.76 -33.42 7.94
C GLY A 202 10.27 -33.52 7.98
N LEU A 203 10.96 -33.01 6.96
CA LEU A 203 12.44 -33.00 6.91
C LEU A 203 12.99 -32.14 8.06
N VAL A 204 12.61 -30.85 8.13
CA VAL A 204 13.22 -29.91 9.09
C VAL A 204 12.77 -30.15 10.54
N SER A 205 11.64 -30.84 10.78
CA SER A 205 11.20 -31.19 12.13
C SER A 205 12.09 -32.21 12.84
N GLY A 206 12.92 -32.92 12.10
CA GLY A 206 13.93 -33.84 12.62
C GLY A 206 15.27 -33.15 12.97
N LEU A 207 15.44 -31.86 12.62
CA LEU A 207 16.67 -31.11 12.80
C LEU A 207 16.65 -30.30 14.09
N ASN A 208 17.83 -29.92 14.58
CA ASN A 208 17.94 -29.07 15.76
C ASN A 208 17.63 -27.61 15.39
N ALA A 209 16.48 -27.11 15.81
CA ALA A 209 16.07 -25.75 15.53
C ALA A 209 17.00 -24.66 16.15
N ALA A 210 17.75 -25.02 17.21
CA ALA A 210 18.68 -24.07 17.82
C ALA A 210 19.91 -23.78 16.94
N ASP A 211 20.34 -24.77 16.14
CA ASP A 211 21.49 -24.62 15.24
C ASP A 211 21.09 -23.82 13.97
N ALA A 212 19.81 -23.86 13.60
CA ALA A 212 19.27 -23.16 12.45
C ALA A 212 18.74 -21.74 12.78
N TYR A 213 18.70 -21.35 14.07
CA TYR A 213 18.12 -20.06 14.48
C TYR A 213 19.01 -18.89 14.06
N ASP A 214 18.47 -18.03 13.19
CA ASP A 214 19.12 -16.78 12.78
C ASP A 214 18.79 -15.64 13.77
N GLN A 215 19.65 -15.49 14.76
CA GLN A 215 19.49 -14.44 15.78
C GLN A 215 19.65 -13.02 15.19
N ALA A 216 20.48 -12.85 14.16
CA ALA A 216 20.75 -11.56 13.56
C ALA A 216 19.51 -11.03 12.84
N GLU A 217 18.96 -11.82 11.93
CA GLU A 217 17.77 -11.42 11.18
C GLU A 217 16.54 -11.31 12.08
N SER A 218 16.35 -12.23 13.03
CA SER A 218 15.27 -12.16 14.02
C SER A 218 15.34 -10.84 14.80
N SER A 219 16.48 -10.56 15.44
CA SER A 219 16.62 -9.38 16.30
C SER A 219 16.56 -8.05 15.54
N ALA A 220 17.06 -7.99 14.31
CA ALA A 220 17.05 -6.76 13.50
C ALA A 220 15.64 -6.37 13.03
N ASN A 221 14.76 -7.35 12.86
CA ASN A 221 13.37 -7.11 12.48
C ASN A 221 12.44 -6.87 13.66
N ASP A 222 12.92 -7.08 14.90
CA ASP A 222 12.18 -6.78 16.10
C ASP A 222 12.20 -5.29 16.40
N PHE A 223 11.02 -4.69 16.56
CA PHE A 223 10.92 -3.31 16.97
C PHE A 223 9.69 -3.01 17.80
N LYS A 224 9.79 -1.95 18.59
CA LYS A 224 8.67 -1.34 19.28
C LYS A 224 8.69 0.17 19.07
N ILE A 225 7.58 0.73 18.55
CA ILE A 225 7.42 2.17 18.34
C ILE A 225 6.20 2.65 19.10
N ASN A 226 6.40 3.64 19.97
CA ASN A 226 5.34 4.36 20.67
C ASN A 226 5.19 5.73 20.01
N GLU A 227 3.96 6.13 19.68
CA GLU A 227 3.64 7.45 19.16
C GLU A 227 2.54 8.11 19.99
N ASP A 228 2.87 9.22 20.63
CA ASP A 228 1.99 10.02 21.46
C ASP A 228 1.64 11.32 20.76
N ILE A 229 0.35 11.57 20.48
CA ILE A 229 -0.12 12.80 19.86
C ILE A 229 -1.05 13.55 20.82
N ASN A 230 -0.68 14.81 21.12
CA ASN A 230 -1.51 15.74 21.85
C ASN A 230 -1.90 16.88 20.92
N ALA A 231 -3.21 17.12 20.77
CA ALA A 231 -3.70 18.11 19.84
C ALA A 231 -4.75 19.00 20.48
N GLY A 232 -4.74 20.28 20.10
CA GLY A 232 -5.75 21.24 20.44
C GLY A 232 -6.12 22.08 19.23
N TYR A 233 -7.36 22.54 19.14
CA TYR A 233 -7.79 23.39 18.04
C TYR A 233 -8.86 24.39 18.47
N PHE A 234 -8.96 25.45 17.70
CA PHE A 234 -10.13 26.30 17.67
C PHE A 234 -10.54 26.61 16.24
N MET A 235 -11.82 26.83 16.02
CA MET A 235 -12.36 27.24 14.73
C MET A 235 -13.62 28.09 14.91
N ASN A 236 -13.89 28.92 13.91
CA ASN A 236 -15.12 29.70 13.83
C ASN A 236 -15.78 29.46 12.47
N THR A 237 -17.09 29.29 12.48
CA THR A 237 -17.93 29.29 11.29
C THR A 237 -18.79 30.56 11.33
N LEU A 238 -18.86 31.28 10.23
CA LEU A 238 -19.60 32.50 10.09
C LEU A 238 -20.40 32.47 8.80
N ASP A 239 -21.71 32.59 8.89
CA ASP A 239 -22.64 32.74 7.77
C ASP A 239 -23.02 34.22 7.57
N VAL A 240 -22.64 34.78 6.41
CA VAL A 240 -22.95 36.20 6.05
C VAL A 240 -23.62 36.20 4.69
N ASP A 241 -24.90 36.43 4.64
CA ASP A 241 -25.72 36.45 3.42
C ASP A 241 -25.54 35.14 2.61
N LYS A 242 -24.86 35.27 1.47
CA LYS A 242 -24.55 34.14 0.57
C LYS A 242 -23.22 33.44 0.89
N TRP A 243 -22.47 33.94 1.85
CA TRP A 243 -21.17 33.43 2.22
C TRP A 243 -21.22 32.55 3.48
N ARG A 244 -20.44 31.50 3.47
CA ARG A 244 -20.02 30.79 4.68
C ARG A 244 -18.51 30.76 4.74
N PHE A 245 -17.96 31.28 5.82
CA PHE A 245 -16.53 31.22 6.12
C PHE A 245 -16.28 30.28 7.27
N ILE A 246 -15.20 29.47 7.16
CA ILE A 246 -14.70 28.65 8.25
C ILE A 246 -13.21 28.96 8.38
N ALA A 247 -12.79 29.39 9.55
CA ALA A 247 -11.39 29.64 9.86
C ALA A 247 -11.02 28.88 11.13
N GLY A 248 -9.91 28.18 11.12
CA GLY A 248 -9.45 27.41 12.26
C GLY A 248 -7.94 27.23 12.31
N LEU A 249 -7.45 26.91 13.49
CA LEU A 249 -6.07 26.60 13.74
C LEU A 249 -6.00 25.38 14.66
N ARG A 250 -5.23 24.38 14.25
CA ARG A 250 -4.96 23.19 15.03
C ARG A 250 -3.46 23.10 15.35
N TYR A 251 -3.15 22.80 16.58
CA TYR A 251 -1.82 22.44 17.05
C TYR A 251 -1.77 20.93 17.27
N GLU A 252 -0.70 20.28 16.81
CA GLU A 252 -0.37 18.89 17.13
C GLU A 252 1.06 18.80 17.63
N GLY A 253 1.26 18.31 18.86
CA GLY A 253 2.55 17.90 19.39
C GLY A 253 2.66 16.39 19.35
N THR A 254 3.75 15.87 18.80
CA THR A 254 4.02 14.43 18.69
C THR A 254 5.31 14.09 19.43
N GLU A 255 5.25 13.03 20.22
CA GLU A 255 6.42 12.37 20.80
C GLU A 255 6.47 10.95 20.27
N MET A 256 7.61 10.54 19.73
CA MET A 256 7.88 9.21 19.21
C MET A 256 9.08 8.61 19.91
N ASP A 257 8.96 7.36 20.32
CA ASP A 257 10.03 6.55 20.91
C ASP A 257 10.08 5.23 20.12
N ALA A 258 11.17 5.02 19.38
CA ALA A 258 11.39 3.83 18.55
C ALA A 258 12.57 3.05 19.10
N LYS A 259 12.39 1.76 19.35
CA LYS A 259 13.36 0.82 19.88
C LYS A 259 13.51 -0.38 18.97
N GLY A 260 14.75 -0.79 18.74
CA GLY A 260 15.10 -1.94 17.94
C GLY A 260 16.55 -2.33 18.11
N THR A 261 16.98 -3.28 17.30
CA THR A 261 18.33 -3.84 17.33
C THR A 261 19.00 -3.64 15.99
N GLY A 262 20.23 -3.13 16.00
CA GLY A 262 21.12 -3.19 14.85
C GLY A 262 22.06 -4.38 14.96
N VAL A 263 22.40 -4.95 13.83
CA VAL A 263 23.40 -6.01 13.73
C VAL A 263 24.47 -5.57 12.74
N ARG A 264 25.71 -5.55 13.18
CA ARG A 264 26.89 -5.17 12.39
C ARG A 264 27.97 -6.22 12.56
N ASP A 265 28.36 -6.89 11.50
CA ASP A 265 29.38 -7.92 11.52
C ASP A 265 29.15 -8.95 12.66
N GLY A 266 27.90 -9.37 12.84
CA GLY A 266 27.48 -10.29 13.90
C GLY A 266 27.38 -9.70 15.32
N ALA A 267 27.75 -8.44 15.54
CA ALA A 267 27.61 -7.77 16.82
C ALA A 267 26.27 -7.03 16.95
N PHE A 268 25.62 -7.20 18.10
CA PHE A 268 24.32 -6.59 18.40
C PHE A 268 24.48 -5.24 19.09
N GLU A 269 23.78 -4.24 18.59
CA GLU A 269 23.76 -2.89 19.19
C GLU A 269 22.33 -2.36 19.33
N SER A 270 22.07 -1.59 20.40
CA SER A 270 20.76 -0.95 20.56
C SER A 270 20.60 0.18 19.56
N SER A 271 19.46 0.20 18.88
CA SER A 271 19.10 1.26 17.93
C SER A 271 17.84 1.98 18.40
N ASP A 272 18.03 2.85 19.43
CA ASP A 272 16.93 3.58 20.05
C ASP A 272 16.90 5.03 19.56
N THR A 273 15.73 5.51 19.20
CA THR A 273 15.53 6.90 18.76
C THR A 273 14.32 7.51 19.44
N ARG A 274 14.51 8.70 20.01
CA ARG A 274 13.42 9.49 20.58
C ARG A 274 13.33 10.84 19.90
N ARG A 275 12.11 11.21 19.46
CA ARG A 275 11.86 12.46 18.75
C ARG A 275 10.64 13.17 19.29
N ARG A 276 10.71 14.51 19.26
CA ARG A 276 9.60 15.42 19.57
C ARG A 276 9.51 16.47 18.49
N TYR A 277 8.30 16.68 17.97
CA TYR A 277 8.04 17.71 16.98
C TYR A 277 6.60 18.21 17.11
N HIS A 278 6.31 19.32 16.44
CA HIS A 278 4.97 19.90 16.47
C HIS A 278 4.62 20.54 15.14
N HIS A 279 3.32 20.65 14.89
CA HIS A 279 2.78 21.28 13.68
C HIS A 279 1.67 22.25 14.03
N TRP A 280 1.65 23.37 13.29
CA TRP A 280 0.56 24.32 13.27
C TRP A 280 -0.17 24.18 11.95
N LEU A 281 -1.44 23.81 12.00
CA LEU A 281 -2.27 23.43 10.86
C LEU A 281 -3.44 24.41 10.72
N PRO A 282 -3.24 25.59 10.10
CA PRO A 282 -4.31 26.51 9.77
C PRO A 282 -5.20 25.95 8.67
N GLY A 283 -6.50 26.31 8.72
CA GLY A 283 -7.47 26.03 7.68
C GLY A 283 -8.40 27.21 7.46
N LEU A 284 -8.53 27.65 6.22
CA LEU A 284 -9.46 28.69 5.79
C LEU A 284 -10.31 28.13 4.67
N HIS A 285 -11.64 28.26 4.82
CA HIS A 285 -12.60 27.82 3.81
C HIS A 285 -13.60 28.93 3.56
N ALA A 286 -13.96 29.13 2.31
CA ALA A 286 -15.03 30.04 1.90
C ALA A 286 -15.96 29.30 0.94
N ARG A 287 -17.27 29.47 1.16
CA ARG A 287 -18.30 29.01 0.25
C ARG A 287 -19.20 30.21 -0.09
N TYR A 288 -19.44 30.40 -1.38
CA TYR A 288 -20.34 31.41 -1.88
C TYR A 288 -21.50 30.79 -2.64
N GLN A 289 -22.71 31.05 -2.21
CA GLN A 289 -23.95 30.59 -2.86
C GLN A 289 -24.30 31.53 -4.01
N LEU A 290 -23.99 31.15 -5.25
CA LEU A 290 -24.33 31.95 -6.44
C LEU A 290 -25.86 32.09 -6.59
N ASP A 291 -26.54 30.94 -6.56
CA ASP A 291 -27.99 30.79 -6.62
C ASP A 291 -28.41 29.56 -5.77
N LYS A 292 -29.69 29.14 -5.83
CA LYS A 292 -30.23 28.02 -5.03
C LYS A 292 -29.59 26.68 -5.33
N SER A 293 -28.94 26.52 -6.48
CA SER A 293 -28.40 25.27 -6.98
C SER A 293 -26.90 25.31 -7.18
N THR A 294 -26.28 26.48 -7.19
CA THR A 294 -24.85 26.62 -7.56
C THR A 294 -24.06 27.27 -6.43
N GLN A 295 -22.93 26.66 -6.09
CA GLN A 295 -22.02 27.24 -5.11
C GLN A 295 -20.57 27.21 -5.59
N LEU A 296 -19.80 28.21 -5.17
CA LEU A 296 -18.35 28.25 -5.31
C LEU A 296 -17.72 27.89 -3.97
N ARG A 297 -16.59 27.22 -4.03
CA ARG A 297 -15.77 26.89 -2.85
C ARG A 297 -14.33 27.28 -3.07
N ALA A 298 -13.71 27.79 -2.02
CA ALA A 298 -12.28 28.02 -1.94
C ALA A 298 -11.78 27.50 -0.59
N ALA A 299 -10.62 26.85 -0.58
CA ALA A 299 -9.99 26.40 0.65
C ALA A 299 -8.48 26.60 0.58
N TRP A 300 -7.90 27.00 1.69
CA TRP A 300 -6.46 26.92 1.94
C TRP A 300 -6.22 26.21 3.26
N THR A 301 -5.41 25.14 3.23
CA THR A 301 -5.14 24.32 4.42
C THR A 301 -3.68 23.92 4.49
N LYS A 302 -3.15 23.75 5.71
CA LYS A 302 -1.92 22.99 5.95
C LYS A 302 -2.24 21.64 6.53
N THR A 303 -1.57 20.61 6.03
CA THR A 303 -1.74 19.21 6.45
C THR A 303 -0.39 18.56 6.73
N VAL A 304 -0.40 17.50 7.51
CA VAL A 304 0.78 16.68 7.84
C VAL A 304 0.47 15.21 7.66
N VAL A 305 1.44 14.46 7.12
CA VAL A 305 1.41 12.98 7.03
C VAL A 305 2.68 12.44 7.64
N ARG A 306 2.55 11.59 8.65
CA ARG A 306 3.69 10.96 9.31
C ARG A 306 4.19 9.77 8.49
N PRO A 307 5.52 9.48 8.50
CA PRO A 307 6.04 8.25 7.93
C PRO A 307 5.38 7.03 8.56
N THR A 308 5.34 5.92 7.83
CA THR A 308 4.83 4.65 8.37
C THR A 308 5.78 4.08 9.42
N PHE A 309 5.29 3.24 10.32
CA PHE A 309 6.15 2.62 11.32
C PHE A 309 7.23 1.71 10.71
N GLY A 310 6.93 1.03 9.59
CA GLY A 310 7.94 0.28 8.85
C GLY A 310 9.08 1.17 8.32
N GLN A 311 8.77 2.36 7.80
CA GLN A 311 9.80 3.32 7.38
C GLN A 311 10.62 3.86 8.56
N LEU A 312 10.03 3.92 9.75
CA LEU A 312 10.65 4.41 10.99
C LEU A 312 11.31 3.29 11.81
N ALA A 313 11.21 2.03 11.39
CA ALA A 313 11.78 0.90 12.11
C ALA A 313 13.29 1.13 12.34
N PRO A 314 13.77 1.06 13.58
CA PRO A 314 15.15 1.43 13.90
C PRO A 314 16.16 0.31 13.68
N GLY A 315 15.70 -0.92 13.41
CA GLY A 315 16.56 -2.06 13.16
C GLY A 315 17.33 -1.94 11.86
N PHE A 316 18.50 -2.55 11.80
CA PHE A 316 19.31 -2.66 10.59
C PHE A 316 20.14 -3.94 10.61
N VAL A 317 20.42 -4.45 9.42
CA VAL A 317 21.40 -5.52 9.20
C VAL A 317 22.49 -4.95 8.31
N ILE A 318 23.74 -5.17 8.70
CA ILE A 318 24.91 -4.92 7.88
C ILE A 318 25.63 -6.27 7.77
N ASP A 319 25.80 -6.73 6.54
CA ASP A 319 26.50 -7.95 6.19
C ASP A 319 27.54 -7.58 5.12
N ASP A 320 28.83 -7.74 5.46
CA ASP A 320 29.95 -7.29 4.65
C ASP A 320 29.80 -5.84 4.14
N ASP A 321 29.49 -5.64 2.86
CA ASP A 321 29.33 -4.36 2.18
C ASP A 321 27.89 -4.06 1.76
N GLU A 322 26.90 -4.79 2.30
CA GLU A 322 25.47 -4.59 2.08
C GLU A 322 24.76 -4.17 3.36
N ALA A 323 23.82 -3.26 3.27
CA ALA A 323 23.01 -2.81 4.39
C ALA A 323 21.56 -2.54 3.98
N THR A 324 20.61 -2.98 4.83
CA THR A 324 19.20 -2.62 4.70
C THR A 324 18.66 -2.16 6.05
N PHE A 325 18.01 -1.01 6.09
CA PHE A 325 17.56 -0.41 7.33
C PHE A 325 16.42 0.59 7.14
N GLY A 326 15.58 0.74 8.16
CA GLY A 326 14.63 1.83 8.25
C GLY A 326 15.31 3.15 8.66
N ASN A 327 14.55 4.25 8.67
CA ASN A 327 15.07 5.56 9.03
C ASN A 327 14.20 6.25 10.10
N PRO A 328 14.48 6.08 11.38
CA PRO A 328 13.71 6.71 12.44
C PRO A 328 13.85 8.26 12.47
N ASN A 329 14.75 8.82 11.66
CA ASN A 329 14.96 10.26 11.53
C ASN A 329 14.13 10.93 10.43
N LEU A 330 13.27 10.20 9.75
CA LEU A 330 12.36 10.75 8.74
C LEU A 330 11.46 11.84 9.33
N LYS A 331 11.37 12.95 8.61
CA LYS A 331 10.46 14.05 8.94
C LYS A 331 9.07 13.75 8.37
N PRO A 332 8.00 14.15 9.06
CA PRO A 332 6.67 14.13 8.48
C PRO A 332 6.60 14.96 7.19
N LEU A 333 5.85 14.45 6.21
CA LEU A 333 5.46 15.22 5.04
C LEU A 333 4.52 16.34 5.47
N GLU A 334 4.79 17.57 5.05
CA GLU A 334 3.93 18.74 5.22
C GLU A 334 3.42 19.21 3.87
N SER A 335 2.16 19.64 3.81
CA SER A 335 1.59 20.16 2.59
C SER A 335 0.79 21.43 2.84
N SER A 336 1.00 22.45 1.99
CA SER A 336 0.13 23.63 1.87
C SER A 336 -0.74 23.43 0.64
N ASN A 337 -2.07 23.40 0.86
CA ASN A 337 -3.05 23.05 -0.16
C ASN A 337 -3.94 24.25 -0.49
N LEU A 338 -4.19 24.46 -1.76
CA LEU A 338 -5.15 25.43 -2.29
C LEU A 338 -6.14 24.69 -3.20
N ASP A 339 -7.43 24.82 -2.91
CA ASP A 339 -8.52 24.20 -3.65
C ASP A 339 -9.53 25.29 -4.06
N LEU A 340 -9.96 25.28 -5.32
CA LEU A 340 -11.00 26.15 -5.86
C LEU A 340 -11.97 25.32 -6.69
N GLY A 341 -13.27 25.52 -6.50
CA GLY A 341 -14.24 24.73 -7.24
C GLY A 341 -15.62 25.32 -7.34
N ILE A 342 -16.39 24.73 -8.24
CA ILE A 342 -17.80 25.01 -8.47
C ILE A 342 -18.59 23.70 -8.37
N GLU A 343 -19.74 23.77 -7.72
CA GLU A 343 -20.70 22.66 -7.63
C GLU A 343 -22.06 23.17 -8.05
N HIS A 344 -22.73 22.39 -8.89
CA HIS A 344 -24.10 22.65 -9.31
C HIS A 344 -24.99 21.44 -9.05
N PHE A 345 -26.08 21.65 -8.31
CA PHE A 345 -27.05 20.61 -7.96
C PHE A 345 -28.22 20.65 -8.96
N MET A 346 -28.43 19.51 -9.63
CA MET A 346 -29.46 19.33 -10.64
C MET A 346 -30.64 18.57 -10.04
N GLY A 347 -31.59 19.28 -9.49
CA GLY A 347 -32.75 18.69 -8.82
C GLY A 347 -32.38 17.90 -7.55
N ARG A 348 -33.11 16.80 -7.27
CA ARG A 348 -32.96 16.03 -6.03
C ARG A 348 -31.81 15.02 -6.08
N ALA A 349 -31.36 14.63 -7.27
CA ALA A 349 -30.50 13.46 -7.45
C ALA A 349 -29.38 13.69 -8.47
N GLY A 350 -29.05 14.93 -8.79
CA GLY A 350 -28.01 15.27 -9.75
C GLY A 350 -27.00 16.25 -9.17
N THR A 351 -25.73 16.06 -9.51
CA THR A 351 -24.64 16.97 -9.15
C THR A 351 -23.60 16.98 -10.26
N VAL A 352 -23.11 18.16 -10.61
CA VAL A 352 -21.91 18.34 -11.41
C VAL A 352 -20.94 19.23 -10.65
N SER A 353 -19.67 18.87 -10.62
CA SER A 353 -18.64 19.67 -9.96
C SER A 353 -17.33 19.68 -10.74
N ALA A 354 -16.60 20.78 -10.57
CA ALA A 354 -15.26 20.95 -11.09
C ALA A 354 -14.41 21.65 -10.02
N PHE A 355 -13.25 21.06 -9.69
CA PHE A 355 -12.28 21.59 -8.74
C PHE A 355 -10.90 21.62 -9.36
N VAL A 356 -10.16 22.69 -9.12
CA VAL A 356 -8.72 22.76 -9.34
C VAL A 356 -8.03 22.77 -7.99
N PHE A 357 -6.91 22.06 -7.90
CA PHE A 357 -6.12 21.99 -6.68
C PHE A 357 -4.64 22.22 -6.96
N TYR A 358 -3.95 22.74 -5.96
CA TYR A 358 -2.50 22.89 -5.93
C TYR A 358 -1.98 22.55 -4.53
N LYS A 359 -0.95 21.71 -4.47
CA LYS A 359 -0.30 21.27 -3.22
C LYS A 359 1.19 21.55 -3.31
N ASP A 360 1.71 22.31 -2.34
CA ASP A 360 3.15 22.49 -2.12
C ASP A 360 3.56 21.55 -0.98
N ILE A 361 4.33 20.51 -1.32
CA ILE A 361 4.65 19.38 -0.46
C ILE A 361 6.13 19.45 -0.09
N GLN A 362 6.43 19.22 1.18
CA GLN A 362 7.79 19.12 1.72
C GLN A 362 7.98 17.78 2.42
N ASN A 363 9.22 17.30 2.44
CA ASN A 363 9.62 16.08 3.15
C ASN A 363 8.85 14.81 2.72
N PHE A 364 8.48 14.67 1.45
CA PHE A 364 7.93 13.38 0.99
C PHE A 364 8.97 12.28 1.18
N VAL A 365 8.53 11.05 1.46
CA VAL A 365 9.42 9.91 1.70
C VAL A 365 9.59 9.11 0.42
N TYR A 366 10.82 8.69 0.14
CA TYR A 366 11.15 7.80 -0.98
C TYR A 366 12.25 6.80 -0.56
N ASN A 367 12.34 5.68 -1.28
CA ASN A 367 13.43 4.72 -1.13
C ASN A 367 14.69 5.28 -1.77
N THR A 368 15.84 5.02 -1.16
CA THR A 368 17.14 5.47 -1.66
C THR A 368 18.24 4.48 -1.25
N ASP A 369 19.27 4.41 -2.07
CA ASP A 369 20.51 3.76 -1.75
C ASP A 369 21.55 4.81 -1.33
N LEU A 370 22.18 4.62 -0.17
CA LEU A 370 23.21 5.50 0.38
C LEU A 370 24.63 4.99 0.13
N ALA A 371 24.81 3.85 -0.53
CA ALA A 371 26.12 3.31 -0.86
C ALA A 371 27.00 4.36 -1.57
N GLY A 372 28.28 4.35 -1.28
CA GLY A 372 29.21 5.37 -1.76
C GLY A 372 29.19 6.69 -0.99
N THR A 373 28.35 6.86 0.06
CA THR A 373 28.24 8.13 0.82
C THR A 373 28.55 7.97 2.30
N GLY A 374 29.21 8.97 2.90
CA GLY A 374 29.43 9.07 4.36
C GLY A 374 29.97 7.77 4.95
N GLN A 375 29.26 7.22 5.93
CA GLN A 375 29.64 5.93 6.56
C GLN A 375 29.45 4.71 5.63
N TRP A 376 28.68 4.85 4.56
CA TRP A 376 28.39 3.84 3.55
C TRP A 376 29.30 3.93 2.32
N ALA A 377 30.44 4.68 2.41
CA ALA A 377 31.32 4.97 1.27
C ALA A 377 31.93 3.72 0.62
N ASN A 378 32.10 2.65 1.37
CA ASN A 378 32.68 1.40 0.90
C ASN A 378 31.62 0.28 0.69
N PHE A 379 30.33 0.62 0.81
CA PHE A 379 29.24 -0.35 0.64
C PHE A 379 28.86 -0.46 -0.84
N SER A 380 28.52 -1.67 -1.27
CA SER A 380 27.94 -1.96 -2.58
C SER A 380 26.46 -1.58 -2.60
N GLU A 381 25.76 -1.75 -1.46
CA GLU A 381 24.35 -1.44 -1.29
C GLU A 381 24.05 -0.94 0.14
N ALA A 382 23.26 0.14 0.27
CA ALA A 382 22.82 0.69 1.55
C ALA A 382 21.40 1.23 1.45
N ASN A 383 20.43 0.32 1.37
CA ASN A 383 19.04 0.63 1.12
C ASN A 383 18.31 1.17 2.35
N THR A 384 17.66 2.30 2.20
CA THR A 384 16.87 2.95 3.25
C THR A 384 15.82 3.90 2.69
N TYR A 385 15.21 4.69 3.58
CA TYR A 385 14.25 5.73 3.26
C TYR A 385 14.84 7.12 3.50
N ALA A 386 14.55 8.06 2.63
CA ALA A 386 14.95 9.46 2.77
C ALA A 386 13.76 10.41 2.57
N ASN A 387 13.92 11.65 3.06
CA ASN A 387 12.98 12.72 2.73
C ASN A 387 13.46 13.46 1.48
N GLY A 388 12.57 13.59 0.49
CA GLY A 388 12.74 14.52 -0.61
C GLY A 388 12.54 15.97 -0.18
N ASP A 389 13.16 16.91 -0.88
CA ASP A 389 13.12 18.32 -0.51
C ASP A 389 11.73 18.92 -0.69
N LYS A 390 11.28 18.98 -1.93
CA LYS A 390 10.01 19.61 -2.32
C LYS A 390 9.36 18.86 -3.47
N ALA A 391 8.03 18.83 -3.43
CA ALA A 391 7.23 18.40 -4.56
C ALA A 391 6.03 19.33 -4.75
N LYS A 392 5.55 19.43 -5.96
CA LYS A 392 4.30 20.11 -6.32
C LYS A 392 3.36 19.08 -6.91
N LEU A 393 2.10 19.16 -6.52
CA LEU A 393 1.03 18.35 -7.10
C LEU A 393 -0.15 19.26 -7.43
N TYR A 394 -0.58 19.27 -8.67
CA TYR A 394 -1.69 20.12 -9.12
C TYR A 394 -2.56 19.38 -10.13
N GLY A 395 -3.81 19.79 -10.21
CA GLY A 395 -4.73 19.12 -11.11
C GLY A 395 -6.13 19.66 -11.14
N LEU A 396 -6.95 18.94 -11.90
CA LEU A 396 -8.38 19.18 -12.10
C LEU A 396 -9.16 17.94 -11.73
N GLU A 397 -10.20 18.11 -10.93
CA GLU A 397 -11.17 17.08 -10.57
C GLU A 397 -12.53 17.44 -11.14
N LEU A 398 -13.14 16.50 -11.85
CA LEU A 398 -14.47 16.61 -12.42
C LEU A 398 -15.36 15.49 -11.87
N ALA A 399 -16.59 15.80 -11.52
CA ALA A 399 -17.56 14.80 -11.13
C ALA A 399 -18.96 15.13 -11.67
N TYR A 400 -19.67 14.11 -12.07
CA TYR A 400 -21.04 14.14 -12.51
C TYR A 400 -21.80 12.94 -11.95
N SER A 401 -22.99 13.18 -11.42
CA SER A 401 -23.90 12.14 -10.98
C SER A 401 -25.33 12.59 -11.24
N GLN A 402 -26.16 11.73 -11.85
CA GLN A 402 -27.53 12.06 -12.17
C GLN A 402 -28.42 10.82 -12.21
N LYS A 403 -29.59 10.89 -11.57
CA LYS A 403 -30.72 10.00 -11.83
C LYS A 403 -31.61 10.63 -12.89
N LEU A 404 -31.97 9.86 -13.92
CA LEU A 404 -32.77 10.37 -15.05
C LEU A 404 -34.28 10.21 -14.77
N ASP A 405 -34.73 10.71 -13.62
CA ASP A 405 -36.11 10.54 -13.11
C ASP A 405 -37.17 11.24 -13.95
N TRP A 406 -36.78 12.16 -14.84
CA TRP A 406 -37.66 12.84 -15.80
C TRP A 406 -38.01 12.00 -17.03
N LEU A 407 -37.35 10.84 -17.24
CA LEU A 407 -37.65 9.95 -18.35
C LEU A 407 -38.90 9.12 -18.07
N PRO A 408 -39.64 8.65 -19.11
CA PRO A 408 -40.76 7.74 -18.91
C PRO A 408 -40.27 6.36 -18.40
N SER A 409 -41.13 5.67 -17.65
CA SER A 409 -40.86 4.30 -17.22
C SER A 409 -40.66 3.37 -18.45
N PRO A 410 -39.65 2.47 -18.42
CA PRO A 410 -38.79 2.10 -17.31
C PRO A 410 -37.48 2.93 -17.23
N TRP A 411 -37.26 3.92 -18.11
CA TRP A 411 -36.02 4.66 -18.26
C TRP A 411 -35.75 5.65 -17.09
N ASN A 412 -36.80 5.99 -16.33
CA ASN A 412 -36.69 6.84 -15.13
C ASN A 412 -35.88 6.21 -13.99
N GLY A 413 -35.55 4.93 -14.09
CA GLY A 413 -34.63 4.23 -13.18
C GLY A 413 -33.15 4.39 -13.52
N LEU A 414 -32.79 4.99 -14.65
CA LEU A 414 -31.41 5.15 -15.07
C LEU A 414 -30.62 6.08 -14.16
N LEU A 415 -29.38 5.69 -13.88
CA LEU A 415 -28.41 6.43 -13.09
C LEU A 415 -27.10 6.52 -13.89
N LEU A 416 -26.57 7.71 -13.97
CA LEU A 416 -25.26 7.98 -14.57
C LEU A 416 -24.33 8.56 -13.53
N GLY A 417 -23.10 8.08 -13.48
CA GLY A 417 -22.04 8.63 -12.65
C GLY A 417 -20.73 8.64 -13.42
N ALA A 418 -19.99 9.72 -13.33
CA ALA A 418 -18.65 9.81 -13.87
C ALA A 418 -17.81 10.75 -13.00
N ASN A 419 -16.54 10.40 -12.80
CA ASN A 419 -15.56 11.33 -12.25
C ASN A 419 -14.21 11.11 -12.91
N ALA A 420 -13.42 12.18 -12.96
CA ALA A 420 -12.06 12.13 -13.47
C ALA A 420 -11.16 13.10 -12.69
N THR A 421 -9.96 12.64 -12.37
CA THR A 421 -8.88 13.46 -11.85
C THR A 421 -7.74 13.48 -12.87
N LEU A 422 -7.37 14.67 -13.30
CA LEU A 422 -6.21 14.93 -14.15
C LEU A 422 -5.19 15.66 -13.29
N SER A 423 -4.04 15.06 -13.05
CA SER A 423 -3.03 15.63 -12.15
C SER A 423 -1.62 15.50 -12.71
N ARG A 424 -0.75 16.39 -12.25
CA ARG A 424 0.70 16.34 -12.51
C ARG A 424 1.45 16.64 -11.23
N SER A 425 2.58 16.00 -11.08
CA SER A 425 3.52 16.27 -9.99
C SER A 425 4.90 16.59 -10.55
N ASP A 426 5.61 17.44 -9.81
CA ASP A 426 7.02 17.76 -10.02
C ASP A 426 7.71 17.59 -8.67
N ALA A 427 8.59 16.61 -8.54
CA ALA A 427 9.35 16.33 -7.33
C ALA A 427 10.83 16.23 -7.66
N SER A 428 11.69 16.49 -6.67
CA SER A 428 13.13 16.27 -6.84
C SER A 428 13.70 15.48 -5.68
N ILE A 429 14.59 14.56 -6.03
CA ILE A 429 15.39 13.75 -5.12
C ILE A 429 16.85 14.06 -5.30
N ASN A 430 17.64 13.84 -4.25
CA ASN A 430 19.09 13.96 -4.25
C ASN A 430 19.69 12.61 -3.86
N GLY A 431 20.74 12.19 -4.50
CA GLY A 431 21.44 10.95 -4.19
C GLY A 431 22.85 10.95 -4.75
N PHE A 432 23.66 10.02 -4.31
CA PHE A 432 25.00 9.81 -4.81
C PHE A 432 24.95 8.85 -6.00
N ASP A 433 25.55 9.23 -7.10
CA ASP A 433 25.68 8.40 -8.28
C ASP A 433 27.03 7.66 -8.21
N GLN A 434 26.97 6.39 -7.86
CA GLN A 434 28.17 5.53 -7.74
C GLN A 434 28.96 5.44 -9.02
N ASN A 435 28.30 5.43 -10.20
CA ASN A 435 28.97 5.32 -11.50
C ASN A 435 29.82 6.53 -11.83
N THR A 436 29.45 7.72 -11.35
CA THR A 436 30.16 8.97 -11.62
C THR A 436 30.89 9.56 -10.41
N GLY A 437 30.63 9.04 -9.20
CA GLY A 437 31.23 9.50 -7.95
C GLY A 437 30.79 10.89 -7.49
N ILE A 438 29.64 11.40 -7.98
CA ILE A 438 29.15 12.75 -7.63
C ILE A 438 27.69 12.71 -7.13
N ASN A 439 27.37 13.69 -6.28
CA ASN A 439 25.99 13.93 -5.89
C ASN A 439 25.19 14.49 -7.08
N ARG A 440 24.08 13.89 -7.38
CA ARG A 440 23.14 14.31 -8.42
C ARG A 440 21.79 14.70 -7.82
N LYS A 441 21.15 15.63 -8.50
CA LYS A 441 19.74 15.95 -8.34
C LYS A 441 18.98 15.38 -9.54
N ARG A 442 17.83 14.75 -9.27
CA ARG A 442 16.97 14.17 -10.29
C ARG A 442 15.53 14.62 -10.08
N ASP A 443 14.91 15.10 -11.15
CA ASP A 443 13.49 15.42 -11.15
C ASP A 443 12.68 14.17 -11.53
N ILE A 444 11.61 13.93 -10.79
CA ILE A 444 10.75 12.74 -10.89
C ILE A 444 9.28 13.13 -10.79
N ASP A 445 8.39 12.29 -11.31
CA ASP A 445 6.99 12.26 -10.87
C ASP A 445 6.94 11.72 -9.42
N LEU A 446 5.97 12.15 -8.61
CA LEU A 446 5.78 11.56 -7.28
C LEU A 446 5.48 10.06 -7.39
N PRO A 447 6.18 9.20 -6.63
CA PRO A 447 5.88 7.77 -6.60
C PRO A 447 4.40 7.51 -6.23
N SER A 448 3.82 6.47 -6.84
CA SER A 448 2.43 6.05 -6.66
C SER A 448 1.36 7.07 -7.11
N GLN A 449 1.74 8.12 -7.88
CA GLN A 449 0.82 9.13 -8.38
C GLN A 449 0.51 8.90 -9.87
N SER A 450 -0.73 8.52 -10.19
CA SER A 450 -1.22 8.44 -11.58
C SER A 450 -1.62 9.81 -12.10
N LYS A 451 -1.29 10.11 -13.36
CA LYS A 451 -1.64 11.39 -14.01
C LYS A 451 -3.12 11.49 -14.35
N THR A 452 -3.77 10.35 -14.55
CA THR A 452 -5.21 10.29 -14.87
C THR A 452 -5.85 9.14 -14.10
N VAL A 453 -6.90 9.47 -13.36
CA VAL A 453 -7.79 8.48 -12.72
C VAL A 453 -9.21 8.82 -13.13
N GLY A 454 -10.00 7.83 -13.54
CA GLY A 454 -11.37 8.05 -13.97
C GLY A 454 -12.29 6.88 -13.62
N ASN A 455 -13.55 7.21 -13.32
CA ASN A 455 -14.58 6.23 -13.04
C ASN A 455 -15.83 6.60 -13.82
N VAL A 456 -16.48 5.59 -14.39
CA VAL A 456 -17.79 5.73 -15.04
C VAL A 456 -18.72 4.66 -14.49
N MET A 457 -19.94 5.01 -14.19
CA MET A 457 -20.98 4.11 -13.70
C MET A 457 -22.27 4.33 -14.47
N LEU A 458 -22.82 3.24 -14.98
CA LEU A 458 -24.17 3.14 -15.51
C LEU A 458 -24.99 2.27 -14.56
N GLY A 459 -26.06 2.83 -14.03
CA GLY A 459 -26.98 2.12 -13.15
C GLY A 459 -28.41 2.14 -13.68
N TRP A 460 -29.18 1.20 -13.19
CA TRP A 460 -30.62 1.19 -13.35
C TRP A 460 -31.26 0.63 -12.08
N GLU A 461 -32.30 1.30 -11.58
CA GLU A 461 -32.99 0.85 -10.37
C GLU A 461 -34.48 1.12 -10.41
N ASN A 462 -35.23 0.21 -9.80
CA ASN A 462 -36.62 0.38 -9.42
C ASN A 462 -36.83 -0.11 -7.97
N ASP A 463 -38.07 -0.24 -7.51
CA ASP A 463 -38.38 -0.63 -6.12
C ASP A 463 -37.80 -1.99 -5.72
N LYS A 464 -37.55 -2.89 -6.66
CA LYS A 464 -37.10 -4.26 -6.39
C LYS A 464 -35.69 -4.58 -6.89
N LEU A 465 -35.29 -4.01 -8.01
CA LEU A 465 -34.05 -4.36 -8.71
C LEU A 465 -33.13 -3.14 -8.83
N SER A 466 -31.87 -3.32 -8.49
CA SER A 466 -30.81 -2.34 -8.68
C SER A 466 -29.67 -3.02 -9.43
N LEU A 467 -29.27 -2.43 -10.56
CA LEU A 467 -28.18 -2.87 -11.41
C LEU A 467 -27.13 -1.78 -11.49
N ARG A 468 -25.85 -2.12 -11.47
CA ARG A 468 -24.73 -1.21 -11.67
C ARG A 468 -23.67 -1.88 -12.54
N LEU A 469 -23.18 -1.15 -13.51
CA LEU A 469 -21.97 -1.47 -14.29
C LEU A 469 -21.01 -0.30 -14.09
N SER A 470 -19.80 -0.57 -13.66
CA SER A 470 -18.78 0.45 -13.44
C SER A 470 -17.49 0.11 -14.15
N ALA A 471 -16.78 1.13 -14.62
CA ALA A 471 -15.43 1.03 -15.15
C ALA A 471 -14.53 2.01 -14.39
N ASN A 472 -13.38 1.52 -13.92
CA ASN A 472 -12.37 2.27 -13.22
C ASN A 472 -11.10 2.27 -14.05
N TYR A 473 -10.55 3.44 -14.36
CA TYR A 473 -9.31 3.62 -15.10
C TYR A 473 -8.28 4.32 -14.24
N LYS A 474 -7.04 3.85 -14.30
CA LYS A 474 -5.87 4.46 -13.68
C LYS A 474 -4.72 4.41 -14.69
N SER A 475 -4.11 5.56 -15.01
CA SER A 475 -2.93 5.60 -15.89
C SER A 475 -1.69 5.02 -15.22
N ALA A 476 -0.70 4.64 -16.01
CA ALA A 476 0.61 4.20 -15.51
C ALA A 476 1.23 5.25 -14.56
N TYR A 477 2.02 4.78 -13.60
CA TYR A 477 2.68 5.62 -12.60
C TYR A 477 4.01 5.04 -12.16
N LEU A 478 4.91 5.92 -11.72
CA LEU A 478 6.18 5.55 -11.09
C LEU A 478 5.89 4.80 -9.79
N TYR A 479 6.39 3.57 -9.68
CA TYR A 479 6.19 2.69 -8.53
C TYR A 479 7.39 2.73 -7.59
N GLU A 480 8.58 2.45 -8.12
CA GLU A 480 9.83 2.38 -7.39
C GLU A 480 10.96 3.06 -8.16
N LEU A 481 11.84 3.70 -7.43
CA LEU A 481 12.99 4.40 -7.98
C LEU A 481 14.20 3.46 -8.00
N ALA A 482 14.86 3.38 -9.12
CA ALA A 482 16.20 2.82 -9.20
C ALA A 482 17.25 3.82 -8.68
N ALA A 483 18.52 3.42 -8.67
CA ALA A 483 19.63 4.28 -8.30
C ALA A 483 19.57 5.64 -9.01
N ILE A 484 20.06 6.69 -8.35
CA ILE A 484 19.90 8.09 -8.80
C ILE A 484 20.42 8.33 -10.23
N GLY A 485 21.45 7.61 -10.64
CA GLY A 485 22.06 7.68 -11.98
C GLY A 485 21.36 6.81 -13.03
N ASP A 486 20.45 5.93 -12.63
CA ASP A 486 19.91 4.85 -13.45
C ASP A 486 18.38 4.90 -13.59
N LYS A 487 17.89 5.97 -14.21
CA LYS A 487 16.46 6.16 -14.48
C LYS A 487 15.83 5.10 -15.37
N ASP A 488 16.64 4.39 -16.16
CA ASP A 488 16.15 3.42 -17.14
C ASP A 488 15.72 2.10 -16.46
N HIS A 489 16.04 1.92 -15.18
CA HIS A 489 15.57 0.82 -14.33
C HIS A 489 14.47 1.22 -13.33
N ASP A 490 13.99 2.48 -13.36
CA ASP A 490 12.80 2.84 -12.56
C ASP A 490 11.62 1.92 -12.89
N GLN A 491 10.91 1.49 -11.86
CA GLN A 491 9.76 0.62 -12.02
C GLN A 491 8.46 1.41 -12.14
N TYR A 492 7.63 1.01 -13.07
CA TYR A 492 6.32 1.60 -13.34
C TYR A 492 5.24 0.53 -13.30
N VAL A 493 4.14 0.82 -12.60
CA VAL A 493 2.91 0.04 -12.77
C VAL A 493 2.19 0.54 -14.02
N ASP A 494 1.83 -0.36 -14.93
CA ASP A 494 1.12 -0.03 -16.17
C ASP A 494 -0.31 0.44 -15.91
N ALA A 495 -0.92 1.04 -16.93
CA ALA A 495 -2.30 1.49 -16.86
C ALA A 495 -3.27 0.31 -16.62
N GLN A 496 -4.29 0.55 -15.81
CA GLN A 496 -5.26 -0.47 -15.42
C GLN A 496 -6.69 -0.01 -15.69
N THR A 497 -7.53 -0.95 -16.16
CA THR A 497 -8.97 -0.73 -16.36
C THR A 497 -9.76 -1.91 -15.81
N PHE A 498 -10.46 -1.69 -14.71
CA PHE A 498 -11.34 -2.68 -14.10
C PHE A 498 -12.78 -2.40 -14.49
N VAL A 499 -13.50 -3.43 -14.87
CA VAL A 499 -14.95 -3.39 -15.13
C VAL A 499 -15.65 -4.31 -14.15
N ASP A 500 -16.60 -3.75 -13.42
CA ASP A 500 -17.35 -4.45 -12.37
C ASP A 500 -18.84 -4.35 -12.62
N PHE A 501 -19.56 -5.41 -12.27
CA PHE A 501 -21.01 -5.48 -12.33
C PHE A 501 -21.59 -5.86 -10.99
N SER A 502 -22.68 -5.21 -10.59
CA SER A 502 -23.45 -5.62 -9.41
C SER A 502 -24.95 -5.58 -9.68
N ALA A 503 -25.65 -6.57 -9.14
CA ALA A 503 -27.10 -6.66 -9.14
C ALA A 503 -27.62 -6.94 -7.74
N ARG A 504 -28.70 -6.28 -7.35
CA ARG A 504 -29.39 -6.52 -6.08
C ARG A 504 -30.89 -6.63 -6.34
N TYR A 505 -31.49 -7.70 -5.85
CA TYR A 505 -32.92 -7.94 -5.98
C TYR A 505 -33.58 -8.13 -4.62
N SER A 506 -34.66 -7.36 -4.35
CA SER A 506 -35.47 -7.48 -3.15
C SER A 506 -36.55 -8.55 -3.36
N LEU A 507 -36.32 -9.76 -2.85
CA LEU A 507 -37.28 -10.86 -2.89
C LEU A 507 -38.51 -10.52 -2.04
N THR A 508 -38.31 -9.99 -0.86
CA THR A 508 -39.32 -9.46 0.03
C THR A 508 -38.85 -8.11 0.63
N LYS A 509 -39.66 -7.47 1.46
CA LYS A 509 -39.23 -6.26 2.20
C LYS A 509 -38.00 -6.51 3.06
N ASN A 510 -37.84 -7.74 3.54
CA ASN A 510 -36.82 -8.12 4.52
C ASN A 510 -35.71 -8.99 3.94
N LEU A 511 -35.86 -9.54 2.74
CA LEU A 511 -34.88 -10.44 2.13
C LEU A 511 -34.41 -9.89 0.79
N LYS A 512 -33.09 -9.69 0.67
CA LYS A 512 -32.41 -9.23 -0.54
C LYS A 512 -31.36 -10.25 -0.98
N VAL A 513 -31.26 -10.46 -2.29
CA VAL A 513 -30.18 -11.22 -2.93
C VAL A 513 -29.28 -10.24 -3.64
N SER A 514 -27.97 -10.42 -3.56
CA SER A 514 -26.98 -9.67 -4.34
C SER A 514 -26.11 -10.62 -5.15
N PHE A 515 -25.70 -10.13 -6.31
CA PHE A 515 -24.68 -10.74 -7.16
C PHE A 515 -23.67 -9.67 -7.53
N GLU A 516 -22.39 -10.00 -7.42
CA GLU A 516 -21.28 -9.11 -7.79
C GLU A 516 -20.31 -9.89 -8.68
N ALA A 517 -19.84 -9.25 -9.74
CA ALA A 517 -18.78 -9.73 -10.60
C ALA A 517 -17.74 -8.64 -10.72
N GLN A 518 -16.55 -8.89 -10.22
CA GLN A 518 -15.43 -7.95 -10.17
C GLN A 518 -14.38 -8.34 -11.20
N ASN A 519 -13.71 -7.35 -11.77
CA ASN A 519 -12.67 -7.53 -12.78
C ASN A 519 -13.12 -8.36 -13.98
N LEU A 520 -14.26 -8.03 -14.59
CA LEU A 520 -14.82 -8.73 -15.76
C LEU A 520 -13.90 -8.73 -16.98
N THR A 521 -12.97 -7.76 -17.05
CA THR A 521 -11.98 -7.61 -18.12
C THR A 521 -10.72 -8.45 -17.90
N ASP A 522 -10.61 -9.17 -16.78
CA ASP A 522 -9.41 -9.92 -16.39
C ASP A 522 -8.15 -9.04 -16.50
N GLN A 523 -8.24 -7.82 -15.94
CA GLN A 523 -7.14 -6.84 -15.97
C GLN A 523 -5.94 -7.38 -15.21
N PRO A 524 -4.76 -7.55 -15.85
CA PRO A 524 -3.56 -7.99 -15.17
C PRO A 524 -2.93 -6.87 -14.34
N TYR A 525 -2.13 -7.26 -13.36
CA TYR A 525 -1.16 -6.37 -12.74
C TYR A 525 0.17 -6.50 -13.49
N PHE A 526 0.66 -5.40 -14.03
CA PHE A 526 1.86 -5.37 -14.84
C PHE A 526 2.81 -4.27 -14.36
N VAL A 527 4.05 -4.64 -14.04
CA VAL A 527 5.14 -3.72 -13.71
C VAL A 527 6.21 -3.83 -14.78
N TYR A 528 6.79 -2.72 -15.18
CA TYR A 528 7.90 -2.68 -16.14
C TYR A 528 9.01 -1.76 -15.66
N SER A 529 10.26 -2.05 -16.06
CA SER A 529 11.44 -1.24 -15.78
C SER A 529 11.71 -0.26 -16.91
N GLY A 530 11.70 1.05 -16.63
CA GLY A 530 12.01 2.13 -17.55
C GLY A 530 11.08 2.21 -18.76
N HIS A 531 11.03 1.17 -19.55
CA HIS A 531 10.20 1.08 -20.75
C HIS A 531 9.31 -0.16 -20.73
N ARG A 532 8.05 -0.02 -21.20
CA ARG A 532 7.03 -1.10 -21.17
C ARG A 532 7.46 -2.42 -21.85
N ALA A 533 8.51 -2.40 -22.66
CA ALA A 533 9.09 -3.61 -23.25
C ALA A 533 9.91 -4.48 -22.25
N TYR A 534 10.25 -3.95 -21.09
CA TYR A 534 11.03 -4.65 -20.07
C TYR A 534 10.11 -5.01 -18.90
N ASN A 535 9.62 -6.25 -18.94
CA ASN A 535 8.73 -6.78 -17.90
C ASN A 535 9.47 -6.93 -16.57
N GLY A 536 8.92 -6.33 -15.50
CA GLY A 536 9.37 -6.53 -14.12
C GLY A 536 8.46 -7.50 -13.35
N GLN A 537 7.12 -7.45 -13.62
CA GLN A 537 6.16 -8.32 -12.97
C GLN A 537 4.87 -8.40 -13.80
N TYR A 538 4.32 -9.60 -13.94
CA TYR A 538 3.03 -9.81 -14.58
C TYR A 538 2.20 -10.80 -13.75
N GLU A 539 0.99 -10.37 -13.36
CA GLU A 539 0.08 -11.19 -12.54
C GLU A 539 -1.33 -11.17 -13.11
N GLU A 540 -1.97 -12.34 -13.15
CA GLU A 540 -3.39 -12.51 -13.48
C GLU A 540 -4.16 -13.02 -12.26
N TYR A 541 -5.16 -12.26 -11.84
CA TYR A 541 -6.02 -12.62 -10.71
C TYR A 541 -7.36 -13.21 -11.13
N GLY A 542 -7.75 -12.96 -12.37
CA GLY A 542 -9.05 -13.38 -12.90
C GLY A 542 -10.23 -12.59 -12.35
N PRO A 543 -11.44 -12.81 -12.91
CA PRO A 543 -12.66 -12.24 -12.37
C PRO A 543 -13.10 -12.94 -11.08
N THR A 544 -13.69 -12.17 -10.16
CA THR A 544 -14.24 -12.67 -8.90
C THR A 544 -15.74 -12.53 -8.88
N TYR A 545 -16.45 -13.60 -8.50
CA TYR A 545 -17.90 -13.63 -8.39
C TYR A 545 -18.35 -13.85 -6.96
N LYS A 546 -19.34 -13.06 -6.51
CA LYS A 546 -19.90 -13.14 -5.16
C LYS A 546 -21.41 -13.21 -5.22
N VAL A 547 -21.99 -14.05 -4.38
CA VAL A 547 -23.45 -14.11 -4.13
C VAL A 547 -23.69 -13.83 -2.66
N GLY A 548 -24.64 -12.96 -2.37
CA GLY A 548 -24.97 -12.56 -1.00
C GLY A 548 -26.47 -12.64 -0.72
N LEU A 549 -26.79 -12.97 0.52
CA LEU A 549 -28.16 -12.90 1.07
C LEU A 549 -28.14 -11.93 2.25
N THR A 550 -29.03 -10.93 2.22
CA THR A 550 -29.20 -9.99 3.33
C THR A 550 -30.62 -10.10 3.87
N PHE A 551 -30.72 -10.46 5.14
CA PHE A 551 -31.98 -10.48 5.87
C PHE A 551 -31.98 -9.34 6.90
N THR A 552 -33.03 -8.51 6.87
CA THR A 552 -33.22 -7.41 7.81
C THR A 552 -34.50 -7.64 8.58
N HIS A 553 -34.40 -7.79 9.88
CA HIS A 553 -35.54 -7.90 10.78
C HIS A 553 -35.70 -6.57 11.52
N PHE A 554 -36.90 -5.98 11.47
CA PHE A 554 -37.29 -4.79 12.23
C PHE A 554 -38.39 -5.16 13.20
#